data_b0e6c7ce9de7be7fb9d9481e73d11e27
#
_entry.id   b0e6c7ce9de7be7fb9d9481e73d11e27
#
_cell.length_a   1.000
_cell.length_b   1.000
_cell.length_c   1.000
_cell.angle_alpha   90.00
_cell.angle_beta   90.00
_cell.angle_gamma   90.00
#
_symmetry.space_group_name_H-M   'P 1'
#
loop_
_entity.id
_entity.type
_entity.pdbx_description
1 polymer ?
#
loop_
_entity_poly.entity_id
_entity_poly.type
_entity_poly.pdbx_seq_one_letter_code
_entity_poly.pdbx_strand_id
1 'polypeptide(L)'
;MDLGLAGKRGVVVGGSRGIGKAIALELAREGVDLVISARTEDELARTAREISAATGRRVLPMPLDAKDRGRVESAIDDAARELGGLNILINSGSRPGGSPTATGRIDTIVDEDFLDDFDTKYMGALRCARAAIPHLKASGWGRIVNISGLNARTAGNMSGGARNASLVHLTRTLALQLGRDGITVNCIHPGATRTERTGVVLEARAKEAGLTPAQVEARDFAKDNPRSNSIGRMVDAAEIGYLTVFLCSEKAWAVNGEVIAADGGGSRSVYY
;
A
#
# COMPACT_ATOMS: atom_id res chain seq x y z
N MET A 1 -1.68 -22.51 8.21
CA MET A 1 -0.28 -22.58 7.70
C MET A 1 0.51 -21.58 8.52
N ASP A 2 1.59 -22.02 9.16
CA ASP A 2 2.50 -21.07 9.82
C ASP A 2 3.27 -20.28 8.76
N LEU A 3 3.21 -18.96 8.82
CA LEU A 3 3.85 -18.04 7.88
C LEU A 3 5.26 -17.60 8.33
N GLY A 4 5.69 -17.96 9.55
CA GLY A 4 7.00 -17.63 10.10
C GLY A 4 7.20 -16.14 10.40
N LEU A 5 6.10 -15.41 10.70
CA LEU A 5 6.13 -13.96 10.93
C LEU A 5 6.16 -13.56 12.40
N ALA A 6 5.88 -14.49 13.32
CA ALA A 6 5.89 -14.21 14.75
C ALA A 6 7.27 -13.67 15.19
N GLY A 7 7.28 -12.53 15.90
CA GLY A 7 8.49 -11.86 16.37
C GLY A 7 9.24 -11.04 15.31
N LYS A 8 8.77 -11.00 14.06
CA LYS A 8 9.28 -10.05 13.06
C LYS A 8 8.85 -8.63 13.40
N ARG A 9 9.50 -7.65 12.78
CA ARG A 9 9.38 -6.23 13.06
C ARG A 9 9.18 -5.48 11.75
N GLY A 10 8.17 -4.60 11.69
CA GLY A 10 7.82 -3.95 10.42
C GLY A 10 7.51 -2.47 10.55
N VAL A 11 7.68 -1.76 9.44
CA VAL A 11 7.20 -0.40 9.24
C VAL A 11 6.13 -0.40 8.15
N VAL A 12 4.97 0.20 8.44
CA VAL A 12 3.90 0.41 7.46
C VAL A 12 3.72 1.90 7.22
N VAL A 13 4.23 2.38 6.09
CA VAL A 13 4.07 3.77 5.64
C VAL A 13 2.67 3.94 5.03
N GLY A 14 1.90 4.91 5.54
CA GLY A 14 0.49 5.08 5.19
C GLY A 14 -0.43 4.15 5.99
N GLY A 15 -0.04 3.79 7.21
CA GLY A 15 -0.71 2.80 8.06
C GLY A 15 -1.91 3.31 8.88
N SER A 16 -2.30 4.60 8.79
CA SER A 16 -3.36 5.15 9.64
C SER A 16 -4.78 4.77 9.21
N ARG A 17 -5.00 4.41 7.94
CA ARG A 17 -6.32 4.09 7.39
C ARG A 17 -6.24 3.24 6.11
N GLY A 18 -7.40 2.80 5.63
CA GLY A 18 -7.56 2.11 4.35
C GLY A 18 -6.72 0.85 4.24
N ILE A 19 -6.12 0.63 3.08
CA ILE A 19 -5.32 -0.56 2.78
C ILE A 19 -4.12 -0.68 3.74
N GLY A 20 -3.41 0.41 4.04
CA GLY A 20 -2.28 0.39 4.95
C GLY A 20 -2.64 -0.02 6.37
N LYS A 21 -3.78 0.46 6.91
CA LYS A 21 -4.32 0.02 8.21
C LYS A 21 -4.68 -1.47 8.20
N ALA A 22 -5.34 -1.94 7.14
CA ALA A 22 -5.69 -3.35 7.01
C ALA A 22 -4.44 -4.24 6.95
N ILE A 23 -3.43 -3.85 6.19
CA ILE A 23 -2.14 -4.57 6.14
C ILE A 23 -1.48 -4.59 7.54
N ALA A 24 -1.45 -3.46 8.25
CA ALA A 24 -0.86 -3.39 9.57
C ALA A 24 -1.59 -4.31 10.57
N LEU A 25 -2.93 -4.35 10.51
CA LEU A 25 -3.74 -5.25 11.33
C LEU A 25 -3.43 -6.72 11.05
N GLU A 26 -3.38 -7.12 9.79
CA GLU A 26 -3.11 -8.52 9.42
C GLU A 26 -1.66 -8.94 9.77
N LEU A 27 -0.66 -8.08 9.55
CA LEU A 27 0.71 -8.33 10.02
C LEU A 27 0.79 -8.49 11.54
N ALA A 28 0.08 -7.64 12.29
CA ALA A 28 0.03 -7.74 13.74
C ALA A 28 -0.66 -9.03 14.21
N ARG A 29 -1.71 -9.51 13.53
CA ARG A 29 -2.36 -10.81 13.79
C ARG A 29 -1.41 -11.99 13.61
N GLU A 30 -0.47 -11.89 12.68
CA GLU A 30 0.58 -12.88 12.46
C GLU A 30 1.78 -12.72 13.42
N GLY A 31 1.67 -11.85 14.43
CA GLY A 31 2.67 -11.72 15.48
C GLY A 31 3.80 -10.73 15.18
N VAL A 32 3.64 -9.83 14.20
CA VAL A 32 4.62 -8.79 13.86
C VAL A 32 4.44 -7.60 14.79
N ASP A 33 5.53 -7.08 15.36
CA ASP A 33 5.55 -5.77 16.02
C ASP A 33 5.76 -4.66 14.98
N LEU A 34 5.03 -3.56 15.10
CA LEU A 34 4.95 -2.58 14.03
C LEU A 34 5.22 -1.14 14.49
N VAL A 35 5.83 -0.38 13.62
CA VAL A 35 5.64 1.06 13.53
C VAL A 35 4.70 1.33 12.36
N ILE A 36 3.63 2.08 12.60
CA ILE A 36 2.78 2.62 11.53
C ILE A 36 3.04 4.11 11.38
N SER A 37 3.10 4.60 10.15
CA SER A 37 3.35 6.02 9.91
C SER A 37 2.35 6.67 8.96
N ALA A 38 2.03 7.93 9.23
CA ALA A 38 1.18 8.79 8.42
C ALA A 38 1.35 10.25 8.89
N ARG A 39 0.77 11.21 8.16
CA ARG A 39 0.88 12.63 8.49
C ARG A 39 -0.02 13.09 9.63
N THR A 40 -1.21 12.49 9.79
CA THR A 40 -2.22 12.90 10.76
C THR A 40 -2.02 12.15 12.06
N GLU A 41 -1.50 12.83 13.08
CA GLU A 41 -1.08 12.23 14.36
C GLU A 41 -2.23 11.58 15.13
N ASP A 42 -3.37 12.27 15.30
CA ASP A 42 -4.50 11.76 16.09
C ASP A 42 -5.09 10.47 15.50
N GLU A 43 -5.29 10.44 14.17
CA GLU A 43 -5.78 9.25 13.47
C GLU A 43 -4.78 8.10 13.58
N LEU A 44 -3.49 8.40 13.42
CA LEU A 44 -2.41 7.45 13.51
C LEU A 44 -2.32 6.83 14.91
N ALA A 45 -2.35 7.66 15.95
CA ALA A 45 -2.30 7.21 17.35
C ALA A 45 -3.54 6.37 17.71
N ARG A 46 -4.73 6.76 17.24
CA ARG A 46 -5.94 5.95 17.40
C ARG A 46 -5.79 4.58 16.75
N THR A 47 -5.37 4.55 15.50
CA THR A 47 -5.19 3.28 14.74
C THR A 47 -4.16 2.37 15.40
N ALA A 48 -3.05 2.91 15.90
CA ALA A 48 -2.05 2.13 16.64
C ALA A 48 -2.66 1.46 17.88
N ARG A 49 -3.43 2.22 18.68
CA ARG A 49 -4.13 1.67 19.85
C ARG A 49 -5.14 0.59 19.47
N GLU A 50 -5.94 0.81 18.44
CA GLU A 50 -6.95 -0.15 17.95
C GLU A 50 -6.28 -1.47 17.55
N ILE A 51 -5.20 -1.43 16.77
CA ILE A 51 -4.49 -2.63 16.33
C ILE A 51 -3.81 -3.33 17.52
N SER A 52 -3.16 -2.57 18.42
CA SER A 52 -2.55 -3.15 19.62
C SER A 52 -3.57 -3.84 20.51
N ALA A 53 -4.75 -3.22 20.74
CA ALA A 53 -5.83 -3.81 21.53
C ALA A 53 -6.40 -5.08 20.88
N ALA A 54 -6.53 -5.10 19.57
CA ALA A 54 -7.10 -6.24 18.82
C ALA A 54 -6.16 -7.45 18.72
N THR A 55 -4.84 -7.23 18.84
CA THR A 55 -3.83 -8.27 18.52
C THR A 55 -2.89 -8.60 19.67
N GLY A 56 -2.83 -7.74 20.69
CA GLY A 56 -1.84 -7.83 21.77
C GLY A 56 -0.41 -7.51 21.33
N ARG A 57 -0.22 -7.03 20.08
CA ARG A 57 1.11 -6.70 19.56
C ARG A 57 1.49 -5.25 19.83
N ARG A 58 2.79 -4.98 19.85
CA ARG A 58 3.34 -3.63 19.97
C ARG A 58 3.16 -2.92 18.63
N VAL A 59 2.30 -1.90 18.58
CA VAL A 59 2.09 -1.06 17.40
C VAL A 59 2.29 0.39 17.80
N LEU A 60 3.33 1.02 17.24
CA LEU A 60 3.74 2.37 17.58
C LEU A 60 3.35 3.36 16.49
N PRO A 61 2.73 4.49 16.82
CA PRO A 61 2.50 5.55 15.87
C PRO A 61 3.77 6.39 15.68
N MET A 62 4.14 6.69 14.44
CA MET A 62 5.26 7.57 14.12
C MET A 62 4.85 8.56 13.03
N PRO A 63 4.57 9.82 13.37
CA PRO A 63 4.19 10.84 12.40
C PRO A 63 5.29 11.07 11.36
N LEU A 64 4.93 10.97 10.08
CA LEU A 64 5.88 11.07 8.97
C LEU A 64 5.20 11.61 7.71
N ASP A 65 5.78 12.65 7.11
CA ASP A 65 5.57 12.98 5.70
C ASP A 65 6.70 12.36 4.87
N ALA A 66 6.35 11.43 3.98
CA ALA A 66 7.31 10.74 3.13
C ALA A 66 7.99 11.65 2.08
N LYS A 67 7.53 12.89 1.94
CA LYS A 67 8.18 13.92 1.11
C LYS A 67 9.42 14.53 1.78
N ASP A 68 9.44 14.55 3.11
CA ASP A 68 10.60 15.06 3.87
C ASP A 68 11.69 13.99 3.99
N ARG A 69 12.74 14.14 3.17
CA ARG A 69 13.85 13.18 3.12
C ARG A 69 14.53 12.98 4.47
N GLY A 70 14.86 14.06 5.16
CA GLY A 70 15.59 13.99 6.45
C GLY A 70 14.74 13.32 7.53
N ARG A 71 13.44 13.63 7.57
CA ARG A 71 12.50 12.97 8.47
C ARG A 71 12.28 11.50 8.14
N VAL A 72 12.28 11.11 6.86
CA VAL A 72 12.18 9.70 6.48
C VAL A 72 13.38 8.90 7.00
N GLU A 73 14.60 9.39 6.79
CA GLU A 73 15.81 8.72 7.26
C GLU A 73 15.79 8.56 8.79
N SER A 74 15.56 9.66 9.54
CA SER A 74 15.51 9.59 11.01
C SER A 74 14.34 8.73 11.53
N ALA A 75 13.16 8.79 10.91
CA ALA A 75 12.01 8.02 11.34
C ALA A 75 12.20 6.50 11.15
N ILE A 76 12.83 6.08 10.07
CA ILE A 76 13.12 4.65 9.84
C ILE A 76 14.18 4.16 10.82
N ASP A 77 15.23 4.97 11.11
CA ASP A 77 16.23 4.64 12.12
C ASP A 77 15.62 4.56 13.52
N ASP A 78 14.75 5.52 13.88
CA ASP A 78 14.00 5.51 15.14
C ASP A 78 13.09 4.28 15.23
N ALA A 79 12.38 3.94 14.17
CA ALA A 79 11.53 2.74 14.12
C ALA A 79 12.34 1.47 14.34
N ALA A 80 13.48 1.33 13.66
CA ALA A 80 14.36 0.18 13.84
C ALA A 80 14.91 0.09 15.26
N ARG A 81 15.30 1.22 15.86
CA ARG A 81 15.77 1.28 17.25
C ARG A 81 14.66 0.90 18.24
N GLU A 82 13.47 1.49 18.10
CA GLU A 82 12.33 1.21 18.96
C GLU A 82 11.89 -0.26 18.91
N LEU A 83 11.88 -0.85 17.72
CA LEU A 83 11.50 -2.25 17.54
C LEU A 83 12.65 -3.23 17.86
N GLY A 84 13.90 -2.76 17.97
CA GLY A 84 15.09 -3.58 18.13
C GLY A 84 15.52 -4.28 16.84
N GLY A 85 15.25 -3.69 15.68
CA GLY A 85 15.59 -4.13 14.32
C GLY A 85 14.43 -3.95 13.33
N LEU A 86 14.67 -4.27 12.05
CA LEU A 86 13.66 -4.16 11.00
C LEU A 86 13.72 -5.36 10.05
N ASN A 87 12.58 -5.93 9.72
CA ASN A 87 12.40 -7.08 8.84
C ASN A 87 11.49 -6.78 7.65
N ILE A 88 10.48 -5.90 7.84
CA ILE A 88 9.41 -5.68 6.87
C ILE A 88 9.24 -4.18 6.64
N LEU A 89 9.17 -3.77 5.38
CA LEU A 89 8.75 -2.43 4.96
C LEU A 89 7.56 -2.53 4.02
N ILE A 90 6.46 -1.87 4.37
CA ILE A 90 5.29 -1.72 3.51
C ILE A 90 5.15 -0.27 3.09
N ASN A 91 5.22 0.00 1.79
CA ASN A 91 4.98 1.31 1.20
C ASN A 91 3.54 1.40 0.70
N SER A 92 2.64 1.95 1.53
CA SER A 92 1.23 2.18 1.22
C SER A 92 0.83 3.67 1.24
N GLY A 93 1.80 4.56 1.43
CA GLY A 93 1.57 6.01 1.44
C GLY A 93 1.18 6.55 0.07
N SER A 94 0.01 7.19 -0.03
CA SER A 94 -0.43 7.82 -1.28
C SER A 94 -1.63 8.74 -1.05
N ARG A 95 -1.89 9.68 -1.99
CA ARG A 95 -3.18 10.33 -2.13
C ARG A 95 -4.08 9.39 -2.95
N PRO A 96 -5.15 8.82 -2.39
CA PRO A 96 -6.06 7.95 -3.14
C PRO A 96 -6.69 8.70 -4.32
N GLY A 97 -6.61 8.09 -5.52
CA GLY A 97 -7.09 8.72 -6.76
C GLY A 97 -6.09 9.71 -7.38
N GLY A 98 -5.23 10.34 -6.61
CA GLY A 98 -4.36 11.44 -7.02
C GLY A 98 -5.02 12.81 -6.89
N SER A 99 -4.30 13.88 -7.22
CA SER A 99 -4.86 15.23 -7.33
C SER A 99 -5.81 15.31 -8.54
N PRO A 100 -7.00 15.91 -8.43
CA PRO A 100 -7.89 16.08 -9.57
C PRO A 100 -7.24 16.77 -10.77
N THR A 101 -6.37 17.75 -10.51
CA THR A 101 -5.61 18.51 -11.51
C THR A 101 -4.38 17.79 -12.04
N ALA A 102 -4.05 16.60 -11.54
CA ALA A 102 -2.96 15.76 -12.01
C ALA A 102 -3.42 14.49 -12.73
N THR A 103 -4.72 14.22 -12.79
CA THR A 103 -5.26 12.93 -13.25
C THR A 103 -6.06 13.02 -14.55
N GLY A 104 -6.38 14.22 -15.00
CA GLY A 104 -7.29 14.49 -16.12
C GLY A 104 -6.64 14.48 -17.50
N ARG A 105 -7.18 15.34 -18.37
CA ARG A 105 -6.70 15.55 -19.75
C ARG A 105 -5.36 16.29 -19.73
N ILE A 106 -4.53 16.04 -20.73
CA ILE A 106 -3.19 16.63 -20.84
C ILE A 106 -3.20 18.17 -20.83
N ASP A 107 -4.23 18.77 -21.40
CA ASP A 107 -4.42 20.23 -21.48
C ASP A 107 -4.88 20.87 -20.17
N THR A 108 -5.20 20.08 -19.15
CA THR A 108 -5.66 20.52 -17.82
C THR A 108 -4.75 20.08 -16.68
N ILE A 109 -3.64 19.43 -16.99
CA ILE A 109 -2.68 18.98 -15.97
C ILE A 109 -1.95 20.20 -15.39
N VAL A 110 -1.84 20.21 -14.07
CA VAL A 110 -1.00 21.17 -13.31
C VAL A 110 0.26 20.43 -12.88
N ASP A 111 1.41 20.91 -13.34
CA ASP A 111 2.71 20.24 -13.15
C ASP A 111 3.06 20.08 -11.67
N GLU A 112 2.79 21.09 -10.85
CA GLU A 112 3.06 21.05 -9.40
C GLU A 112 2.25 19.96 -8.70
N ASP A 113 0.99 19.80 -9.06
CA ASP A 113 0.12 18.75 -8.50
C ASP A 113 0.54 17.35 -8.98
N PHE A 114 1.00 17.25 -10.25
CA PHE A 114 1.53 16.01 -10.80
C PHE A 114 2.81 15.60 -10.06
N LEU A 115 3.73 16.54 -9.87
CA LEU A 115 4.98 16.33 -9.15
C LEU A 115 4.72 16.00 -7.66
N ASP A 116 3.74 16.65 -7.01
CA ASP A 116 3.35 16.36 -5.62
C ASP A 116 2.82 14.93 -5.46
N ASP A 117 1.97 14.48 -6.37
CA ASP A 117 1.46 13.11 -6.39
C ASP A 117 2.60 12.09 -6.61
N PHE A 118 3.53 12.41 -7.50
CA PHE A 118 4.69 11.55 -7.80
C PHE A 118 5.67 11.52 -6.62
N ASP A 119 5.97 12.67 -6.03
CA ASP A 119 6.85 12.79 -4.86
C ASP A 119 6.28 12.05 -3.65
N THR A 120 5.00 12.22 -3.39
CA THR A 120 4.31 11.55 -2.28
C THR A 120 4.40 10.02 -2.40
N LYS A 121 4.14 9.46 -3.58
CA LYS A 121 4.01 8.01 -3.75
C LYS A 121 5.32 7.34 -4.15
N TYR A 122 5.91 7.76 -5.25
CA TYR A 122 7.11 7.11 -5.78
C TYR A 122 8.36 7.51 -4.99
N MET A 123 8.63 8.79 -4.86
CA MET A 123 9.82 9.25 -4.13
C MET A 123 9.73 8.93 -2.64
N GLY A 124 8.53 8.99 -2.07
CA GLY A 124 8.29 8.54 -0.69
C GLY A 124 8.68 7.08 -0.49
N ALA A 125 8.21 6.18 -1.36
CA ALA A 125 8.55 4.75 -1.31
C ALA A 125 10.05 4.51 -1.52
N LEU A 126 10.68 5.23 -2.46
CA LEU A 126 12.12 5.14 -2.73
C LEU A 126 12.94 5.60 -1.51
N ARG A 127 12.55 6.72 -0.86
CA ARG A 127 13.23 7.23 0.34
C ARG A 127 13.11 6.22 1.50
N CYS A 128 11.89 5.72 1.76
CA CYS A 128 11.66 4.73 2.81
C CYS A 128 12.43 3.43 2.55
N ALA A 129 12.45 2.93 1.32
CA ALA A 129 13.22 1.75 0.96
C ALA A 129 14.73 1.97 1.19
N ARG A 130 15.28 3.11 0.73
CA ARG A 130 16.69 3.46 0.91
C ARG A 130 17.09 3.51 2.39
N ALA A 131 16.26 4.13 3.24
CA ALA A 131 16.50 4.20 4.67
C ALA A 131 16.38 2.82 5.35
N ALA A 132 15.45 1.96 4.90
CA ALA A 132 15.21 0.65 5.51
C ALA A 132 16.25 -0.41 5.11
N ILE A 133 16.84 -0.34 3.92
CA ILE A 133 17.77 -1.35 3.38
C ILE A 133 18.91 -1.70 4.33
N PRO A 134 19.63 -0.76 4.98
CA PRO A 134 20.68 -1.09 5.92
C PRO A 134 20.21 -1.97 7.08
N HIS A 135 19.05 -1.67 7.64
CA HIS A 135 18.45 -2.42 8.75
C HIS A 135 17.94 -3.81 8.29
N LEU A 136 17.35 -3.90 7.10
CA LEU A 136 16.91 -5.17 6.50
C LEU A 136 18.10 -6.10 6.23
N LYS A 137 19.20 -5.56 5.70
CA LYS A 137 20.46 -6.30 5.50
C LYS A 137 21.05 -6.77 6.82
N ALA A 138 21.08 -5.92 7.83
CA ALA A 138 21.59 -6.28 9.15
C ALA A 138 20.80 -7.41 9.82
N SER A 139 19.51 -7.56 9.48
CA SER A 139 18.69 -8.66 9.98
C SER A 139 18.92 -10.00 9.24
N GLY A 140 19.60 -9.98 8.07
CA GLY A 140 19.79 -11.14 7.20
C GLY A 140 18.50 -11.69 6.56
N TRP A 141 17.35 -11.01 6.78
CA TRP A 141 16.04 -11.40 6.27
C TRP A 141 15.15 -10.17 6.11
N GLY A 142 14.69 -9.90 4.92
CA GLY A 142 13.90 -8.70 4.65
C GLY A 142 12.76 -8.90 3.66
N ARG A 143 11.71 -8.10 3.82
CA ARG A 143 10.56 -8.04 2.92
C ARG A 143 10.17 -6.58 2.66
N ILE A 144 10.07 -6.23 1.38
CA ILE A 144 9.54 -4.93 0.95
C ILE A 144 8.31 -5.20 0.09
N VAL A 145 7.17 -4.60 0.43
CA VAL A 145 5.97 -4.67 -0.40
C VAL A 145 5.51 -3.25 -0.73
N ASN A 146 5.41 -2.96 -2.03
CA ASN A 146 4.93 -1.69 -2.55
C ASN A 146 3.46 -1.80 -2.95
N ILE A 147 2.60 -0.95 -2.40
CA ILE A 147 1.18 -0.88 -2.81
C ILE A 147 1.07 0.16 -3.92
N SER A 148 0.95 -0.32 -5.14
CA SER A 148 0.87 0.47 -6.36
C SER A 148 -0.61 0.74 -6.74
N GLY A 149 -1.03 0.42 -7.96
CA GLY A 149 -2.41 0.54 -8.43
C GLY A 149 -2.55 0.15 -9.90
N LEU A 150 -3.75 -0.24 -10.30
CA LEU A 150 -4.06 -0.71 -11.65
C LEU A 150 -3.77 0.31 -12.76
N ASN A 151 -3.72 1.61 -12.44
CA ASN A 151 -3.34 2.64 -13.41
C ASN A 151 -1.92 2.46 -13.98
N ALA A 152 -1.07 1.64 -13.35
CA ALA A 152 0.19 1.21 -13.96
C ALA A 152 -0.02 0.39 -15.25
N ARG A 153 -1.19 -0.20 -15.41
CA ARG A 153 -1.55 -1.14 -16.48
C ARG A 153 -2.66 -0.62 -17.40
N THR A 154 -3.32 0.48 -17.03
CA THR A 154 -4.44 1.05 -17.77
C THR A 154 -4.18 2.53 -18.06
N ALA A 155 -4.50 2.97 -19.27
CA ALA A 155 -4.47 4.39 -19.62
C ALA A 155 -5.64 5.14 -18.94
N GLY A 156 -5.53 6.48 -18.86
CA GLY A 156 -6.60 7.38 -18.44
C GLY A 156 -6.27 8.28 -17.25
N ASN A 157 -5.52 7.80 -16.26
CA ASN A 157 -5.11 8.62 -15.11
C ASN A 157 -3.62 8.95 -15.24
N MET A 158 -3.28 10.21 -15.56
CA MET A 158 -1.92 10.63 -15.88
C MET A 158 -0.94 10.41 -14.72
N SER A 159 -1.14 11.06 -13.57
CA SER A 159 -0.25 10.90 -12.41
C SER A 159 -0.33 9.49 -11.83
N GLY A 160 -1.53 8.89 -11.82
CA GLY A 160 -1.74 7.53 -11.37
C GLY A 160 -0.95 6.51 -12.19
N GLY A 161 -0.94 6.66 -13.52
CA GLY A 161 -0.14 5.83 -14.44
C GLY A 161 1.35 5.97 -14.15
N ALA A 162 1.86 7.20 -14.20
CA ALA A 162 3.28 7.49 -14.02
C ALA A 162 3.84 6.98 -12.69
N ARG A 163 3.24 7.38 -11.55
CA ARG A 163 3.71 7.01 -10.21
C ARG A 163 3.59 5.51 -9.92
N ASN A 164 2.54 4.86 -10.44
CA ASN A 164 2.33 3.43 -10.22
C ASN A 164 3.26 2.57 -11.09
N ALA A 165 3.47 2.92 -12.36
CA ALA A 165 4.43 2.25 -13.23
C ALA A 165 5.87 2.40 -12.72
N SER A 166 6.22 3.59 -12.21
CA SER A 166 7.53 3.82 -11.58
C SER A 166 7.76 2.92 -10.36
N LEU A 167 6.73 2.66 -9.53
CA LEU A 167 6.82 1.70 -8.42
C LEU A 167 7.05 0.26 -8.89
N VAL A 168 6.44 -0.14 -10.01
CA VAL A 168 6.70 -1.45 -10.63
C VAL A 168 8.17 -1.58 -10.99
N HIS A 169 8.72 -0.57 -11.68
CA HIS A 169 10.13 -0.54 -12.05
C HIS A 169 11.05 -0.57 -10.81
N LEU A 170 10.76 0.25 -9.79
CA LEU A 170 11.49 0.25 -8.52
C LEU A 170 11.48 -1.12 -7.86
N THR A 171 10.32 -1.77 -7.81
CA THR A 171 10.16 -3.11 -7.24
C THR A 171 11.10 -4.12 -7.91
N ARG A 172 11.08 -4.16 -9.25
CA ARG A 172 11.93 -5.09 -10.01
C ARG A 172 13.41 -4.80 -9.81
N THR A 173 13.78 -3.52 -9.86
CA THR A 173 15.17 -3.09 -9.66
C THR A 173 15.69 -3.48 -8.28
N LEU A 174 14.93 -3.20 -7.22
CA LEU A 174 15.34 -3.56 -5.86
C LEU A 174 15.39 -5.07 -5.64
N ALA A 175 14.46 -5.84 -6.22
CA ALA A 175 14.47 -7.30 -6.13
C ALA A 175 15.75 -7.90 -6.70
N LEU A 176 16.23 -7.37 -7.84
CA LEU A 176 17.50 -7.79 -8.46
C LEU A 176 18.72 -7.42 -7.61
N GLN A 177 18.70 -6.25 -6.98
CA GLN A 177 19.81 -5.75 -6.19
C GLN A 177 19.94 -6.43 -4.81
N LEU A 178 18.80 -6.81 -4.21
CA LEU A 178 18.74 -7.18 -2.79
C LEU A 178 18.47 -8.68 -2.56
N GLY A 179 18.16 -9.43 -3.59
CA GLY A 179 17.80 -10.85 -3.42
C GLY A 179 18.88 -11.69 -2.74
N ARG A 180 20.16 -11.44 -3.05
CA ARG A 180 21.30 -12.14 -2.42
C ARG A 180 21.55 -11.72 -0.97
N ASP A 181 20.99 -10.58 -0.55
CA ASP A 181 21.04 -10.10 0.84
C ASP A 181 19.87 -10.67 1.68
N GLY A 182 19.11 -11.65 1.15
CA GLY A 182 17.97 -12.23 1.85
C GLY A 182 16.72 -11.35 1.86
N ILE A 183 16.58 -10.41 0.92
CA ILE A 183 15.47 -9.45 0.86
C ILE A 183 14.66 -9.69 -0.41
N THR A 184 13.34 -9.95 -0.27
CA THR A 184 12.42 -9.96 -1.41
C THR A 184 11.67 -8.64 -1.51
N VAL A 185 11.39 -8.22 -2.74
CA VAL A 185 10.67 -6.97 -3.04
C VAL A 185 9.56 -7.26 -4.02
N ASN A 186 8.31 -7.04 -3.62
CA ASN A 186 7.14 -7.30 -4.45
C ASN A 186 6.20 -6.09 -4.50
N CYS A 187 5.29 -6.10 -5.46
CA CYS A 187 4.32 -5.04 -5.66
C CYS A 187 2.90 -5.61 -5.76
N ILE A 188 1.94 -4.93 -5.17
CA ILE A 188 0.51 -5.26 -5.30
C ILE A 188 -0.20 -4.13 -6.03
N HIS A 189 -1.03 -4.48 -7.01
CA HIS A 189 -2.02 -3.59 -7.62
C HIS A 189 -3.40 -3.87 -7.05
N PRO A 190 -3.88 -3.10 -6.06
CA PRO A 190 -5.25 -3.22 -5.59
C PRO A 190 -6.24 -2.79 -6.67
N GLY A 191 -7.36 -3.50 -6.76
CA GLY A 191 -8.52 -3.06 -7.51
C GLY A 191 -9.39 -2.04 -6.75
N ALA A 192 -10.67 -1.95 -7.12
CA ALA A 192 -11.67 -1.21 -6.36
C ALA A 192 -11.79 -1.84 -4.97
N THR A 193 -11.23 -1.16 -3.96
CA THR A 193 -11.06 -1.69 -2.61
C THR A 193 -11.95 -0.95 -1.62
N ARG A 194 -12.70 -1.72 -0.84
CA ARG A 194 -13.54 -1.24 0.24
C ARG A 194 -12.66 -0.79 1.42
N THR A 195 -12.84 0.44 1.83
CA THR A 195 -12.15 1.07 2.98
C THR A 195 -13.15 1.92 3.76
N GLU A 196 -12.73 2.54 4.84
CA GLU A 196 -13.54 3.46 5.65
C GLU A 196 -14.12 4.63 4.82
N ARG A 197 -13.45 5.01 3.73
CA ARG A 197 -13.90 6.11 2.84
C ARG A 197 -15.00 5.68 1.85
N THR A 198 -15.19 4.38 1.66
CA THR A 198 -16.09 3.86 0.62
C THR A 198 -17.52 4.31 0.85
N GLY A 199 -18.00 4.31 2.11
CA GLY A 199 -19.35 4.77 2.45
C GLY A 199 -19.60 6.20 1.98
N VAL A 200 -18.72 7.13 2.34
CA VAL A 200 -18.82 8.56 1.98
C VAL A 200 -18.82 8.75 0.45
N VAL A 201 -17.97 8.02 -0.27
CA VAL A 201 -17.90 8.11 -1.74
C VAL A 201 -19.16 7.56 -2.38
N LEU A 202 -19.67 6.43 -1.91
CA LEU A 202 -20.92 5.85 -2.42
C LEU A 202 -22.15 6.74 -2.12
N GLU A 203 -22.21 7.35 -0.92
CA GLU A 203 -23.27 8.28 -0.56
C GLU A 203 -23.30 9.52 -1.47
N ALA A 204 -22.13 10.14 -1.74
CA ALA A 204 -22.03 11.28 -2.65
C ALA A 204 -22.52 10.91 -4.07
N ARG A 205 -22.05 9.78 -4.61
CA ARG A 205 -22.44 9.29 -5.94
C ARG A 205 -23.91 8.88 -6.01
N ALA A 206 -24.44 8.33 -4.93
CA ALA A 206 -25.84 7.95 -4.81
C ALA A 206 -26.75 9.19 -4.88
N LYS A 207 -26.39 10.26 -4.16
CA LYS A 207 -27.09 11.54 -4.19
C LYS A 207 -27.13 12.14 -5.60
N GLU A 208 -25.97 12.16 -6.29
CA GLU A 208 -25.89 12.66 -7.68
C GLU A 208 -26.72 11.85 -8.67
N ALA A 209 -26.80 10.53 -8.47
CA ALA A 209 -27.50 9.61 -9.37
C ALA A 209 -28.98 9.38 -9.02
N GLY A 210 -29.50 9.91 -7.91
CA GLY A 210 -30.85 9.61 -7.42
C GLY A 210 -31.03 8.14 -7.00
N LEU A 211 -29.98 7.48 -6.53
CA LEU A 211 -29.93 6.07 -6.15
C LEU A 211 -29.57 5.91 -4.67
N THR A 212 -29.69 4.70 -4.15
CA THR A 212 -29.08 4.33 -2.87
C THR A 212 -27.60 3.93 -3.04
N PRO A 213 -26.75 4.01 -1.99
CA PRO A 213 -25.37 3.53 -2.05
C PRO A 213 -25.25 2.08 -2.53
N ALA A 214 -26.14 1.20 -2.07
CA ALA A 214 -26.20 -0.20 -2.50
C ALA A 214 -26.52 -0.35 -3.98
N GLN A 215 -27.43 0.47 -4.53
CA GLN A 215 -27.72 0.46 -5.96
C GLN A 215 -26.57 0.97 -6.81
N VAL A 216 -25.83 1.99 -6.33
CA VAL A 216 -24.62 2.47 -7.02
C VAL A 216 -23.57 1.36 -7.05
N GLU A 217 -23.32 0.69 -5.94
CA GLU A 217 -22.37 -0.43 -5.89
C GLU A 217 -22.80 -1.59 -6.79
N ALA A 218 -24.08 -2.01 -6.72
CA ALA A 218 -24.61 -3.07 -7.57
C ALA A 218 -24.46 -2.75 -9.07
N ARG A 219 -24.70 -1.48 -9.45
CA ARG A 219 -24.50 -1.02 -10.84
C ARG A 219 -23.03 -1.06 -11.25
N ASP A 220 -22.12 -0.65 -10.37
CA ASP A 220 -20.68 -0.63 -10.66
C ASP A 220 -20.11 -2.04 -10.88
N PHE A 221 -20.66 -3.04 -10.18
CA PHE A 221 -20.25 -4.43 -10.26
C PHE A 221 -21.22 -5.33 -11.06
N ALA A 222 -22.16 -4.76 -11.80
CA ALA A 222 -23.02 -5.51 -12.69
C ALA A 222 -22.19 -6.22 -13.78
N LYS A 223 -22.64 -7.42 -14.20
CA LYS A 223 -21.93 -8.29 -15.13
C LYS A 223 -21.63 -7.63 -16.49
N ASP A 224 -22.51 -6.77 -16.93
CA ASP A 224 -22.43 -6.02 -18.19
C ASP A 224 -21.68 -4.68 -18.06
N ASN A 225 -21.31 -4.25 -16.85
CA ASN A 225 -20.53 -3.05 -16.65
C ASN A 225 -19.06 -3.29 -17.03
N PRO A 226 -18.49 -2.57 -18.01
CA PRO A 226 -17.10 -2.77 -18.44
C PRO A 226 -16.07 -2.43 -17.38
N ARG A 227 -16.46 -1.74 -16.30
CA ARG A 227 -15.59 -1.40 -15.14
C ARG A 227 -15.69 -2.41 -14.01
N SER A 228 -16.59 -3.39 -14.12
CA SER A 228 -16.74 -4.46 -13.13
C SER A 228 -15.53 -5.41 -13.14
N ASN A 229 -15.38 -6.14 -12.06
CA ASN A 229 -14.44 -7.26 -11.98
C ASN A 229 -15.19 -8.60 -12.08
N SER A 230 -14.45 -9.70 -12.23
CA SER A 230 -15.05 -11.02 -12.42
C SER A 230 -15.69 -11.61 -11.17
N ILE A 231 -15.31 -11.12 -9.97
CA ILE A 231 -15.95 -11.54 -8.72
C ILE A 231 -17.21 -10.75 -8.36
N GLY A 232 -17.56 -9.69 -9.12
CA GLY A 232 -18.81 -8.94 -8.99
C GLY A 232 -18.94 -8.10 -7.71
N ARG A 233 -17.82 -7.72 -7.06
CA ARG A 233 -17.84 -6.90 -5.84
C ARG A 233 -16.53 -6.13 -5.64
N MET A 234 -16.54 -5.17 -4.72
CA MET A 234 -15.29 -4.60 -4.24
C MET A 234 -14.44 -5.68 -3.56
N VAL A 235 -13.12 -5.53 -3.68
CA VAL A 235 -12.15 -6.26 -2.85
C VAL A 235 -12.13 -5.61 -1.47
N ASP A 236 -12.18 -6.38 -0.39
CA ASP A 236 -12.02 -5.82 0.94
C ASP A 236 -10.55 -5.50 1.24
N ALA A 237 -10.28 -4.45 2.01
CA ALA A 237 -8.92 -4.07 2.35
C ALA A 237 -8.16 -5.19 3.08
N ALA A 238 -8.87 -6.04 3.84
CA ALA A 238 -8.30 -7.21 4.48
C ALA A 238 -7.76 -8.24 3.48
N GLU A 239 -8.40 -8.40 2.30
CA GLU A 239 -7.93 -9.32 1.25
C GLU A 239 -6.58 -8.87 0.67
N ILE A 240 -6.34 -7.54 0.62
CA ILE A 240 -5.01 -7.00 0.30
C ILE A 240 -4.02 -7.28 1.44
N GLY A 241 -4.50 -7.18 2.69
CA GLY A 241 -3.74 -7.56 3.89
C GLY A 241 -3.26 -9.00 3.84
N TYR A 242 -4.14 -9.96 3.56
CA TYR A 242 -3.79 -11.40 3.47
C TYR A 242 -2.72 -11.67 2.42
N LEU A 243 -2.86 -11.08 1.23
CA LEU A 243 -1.85 -11.21 0.19
C LEU A 243 -0.51 -10.59 0.62
N THR A 244 -0.55 -9.43 1.28
CA THR A 244 0.66 -8.75 1.77
C THR A 244 1.37 -9.60 2.83
N VAL A 245 0.64 -10.16 3.77
CA VAL A 245 1.15 -11.07 4.80
C VAL A 245 1.79 -12.31 4.16
N PHE A 246 1.12 -12.93 3.18
CA PHE A 246 1.70 -14.05 2.44
C PHE A 246 3.02 -13.66 1.78
N LEU A 247 3.08 -12.53 1.07
CA LEU A 247 4.30 -12.04 0.41
C LEU A 247 5.42 -11.71 1.41
N CYS A 248 5.08 -11.34 2.64
CA CYS A 248 6.04 -11.14 3.72
C CYS A 248 6.50 -12.44 4.37
N SER A 249 5.86 -13.57 4.12
CA SER A 249 6.15 -14.84 4.78
C SER A 249 7.41 -15.52 4.24
N GLU A 250 7.86 -16.54 4.96
CA GLU A 250 8.90 -17.45 4.48
C GLU A 250 8.40 -18.37 3.34
N LYS A 251 7.08 -18.53 3.21
CA LYS A 251 6.46 -19.36 2.17
C LYS A 251 6.46 -18.69 0.79
N ALA A 252 6.64 -17.38 0.73
CA ALA A 252 6.67 -16.60 -0.51
C ALA A 252 8.10 -16.34 -1.04
N TRP A 253 9.12 -17.07 -0.56
CA TRP A 253 10.51 -16.84 -0.91
C TRP A 253 10.80 -16.84 -2.42
N ALA A 254 10.12 -17.70 -3.18
CA ALA A 254 10.27 -17.78 -4.63
C ALA A 254 9.63 -16.60 -5.39
N VAL A 255 8.81 -15.78 -4.71
CA VAL A 255 8.14 -14.62 -5.30
C VAL A 255 8.98 -13.38 -5.03
N ASN A 256 9.74 -12.92 -6.04
CA ASN A 256 10.63 -11.78 -5.89
C ASN A 256 10.66 -10.93 -7.17
N GLY A 257 10.36 -9.66 -7.04
CA GLY A 257 10.25 -8.70 -8.14
C GLY A 257 8.91 -8.74 -8.87
N GLU A 258 7.92 -9.43 -8.32
CA GLU A 258 6.63 -9.64 -8.98
C GLU A 258 5.62 -8.54 -8.68
N VAL A 259 4.67 -8.40 -9.61
CA VAL A 259 3.57 -7.44 -9.56
C VAL A 259 2.26 -8.18 -9.63
N ILE A 260 1.58 -8.30 -8.50
CA ILE A 260 0.37 -9.10 -8.36
C ILE A 260 -0.85 -8.17 -8.35
N ALA A 261 -1.79 -8.39 -9.26
CA ALA A 261 -3.08 -7.73 -9.23
C ALA A 261 -3.99 -8.42 -8.21
N ALA A 262 -4.48 -7.64 -7.23
CA ALA A 262 -5.47 -8.06 -6.25
C ALA A 262 -6.75 -7.24 -6.51
N ASP A 263 -7.41 -7.50 -7.63
CA ASP A 263 -8.46 -6.68 -8.21
C ASP A 263 -9.77 -7.46 -8.50
N GLY A 264 -9.81 -8.72 -8.10
CA GLY A 264 -10.95 -9.58 -8.35
C GLY A 264 -11.15 -9.92 -9.84
N GLY A 265 -10.08 -9.86 -10.64
CA GLY A 265 -10.13 -10.10 -12.07
C GLY A 265 -10.74 -8.94 -12.87
N GLY A 266 -10.53 -7.70 -12.41
CA GLY A 266 -10.96 -6.49 -13.10
C GLY A 266 -10.04 -6.08 -14.24
N SER A 267 -8.77 -6.42 -14.20
CA SER A 267 -7.81 -6.15 -15.26
C SER A 267 -8.00 -7.14 -16.43
N ARG A 268 -8.11 -6.60 -17.64
CA ARG A 268 -8.17 -7.41 -18.88
C ARG A 268 -6.80 -7.58 -19.53
N SER A 269 -5.75 -7.07 -18.91
CA SER A 269 -4.42 -7.12 -19.47
C SER A 269 -3.78 -8.49 -19.24
N VAL A 270 -3.21 -9.04 -20.28
CA VAL A 270 -2.37 -10.25 -20.22
C VAL A 270 -0.92 -9.79 -20.16
N TYR A 271 -0.15 -10.35 -19.22
CA TYR A 271 1.27 -10.02 -19.03
C TYR A 271 2.11 -11.25 -19.26
N TYR A 272 3.31 -11.02 -19.78
CA TYR A 272 4.33 -12.02 -20.03
C TYR A 272 5.51 -11.83 -19.07
#